data_4362a1387b42484258ca1b6c6eafaf85
#
_entry.id   4362a1387b42484258ca1b6c6eafaf85
#
_cell.length_a   1.000
_cell.length_b   1.000
_cell.length_c   1.000
_cell.angle_alpha   90.00
_cell.angle_beta   90.00
_cell.angle_gamma   90.00
#
_symmetry.space_group_name_H-M   'P 1'
#
loop_
_entity.id
_entity.type
_entity.pdbx_description
1 polymer ?
#
loop_
_entity_poly.entity_id
_entity_poly.type
_entity_poly.pdbx_seq_one_letter_code
_entity_poly.pdbx_strand_id
1 'polypeptide(L)'
;MSKLEDYSGEFNPNLKPSDFSYDALEKLIKTYGQLYKALDGFWYLTLMDRSGNDEALTCDIAVWEKLCRYEMEKITKAFNIQGKDVKSMMKAFQLSPWSWNLKWEYEILGDNHVIWKVIHCPTVKALEREGRGRENDICNNVEVRLNRLYASFFNPDIQVNCLKTPPRDNDDDYYCRWEFKL
;
A
#
# COMPACT_ATOMS: atom_id res chain seq x y z
N MET A 1 -12.76 -2.71 33.41
CA MET A 1 -11.64 -3.63 33.21
C MET A 1 -10.53 -2.90 32.46
N SER A 2 -9.28 -3.10 32.86
CA SER A 2 -8.15 -2.56 32.11
C SER A 2 -8.07 -3.21 30.73
N LYS A 3 -7.72 -2.43 29.71
CA LYS A 3 -7.52 -2.93 28.36
C LYS A 3 -6.22 -3.74 28.27
N LEU A 4 -6.21 -4.73 27.40
CA LEU A 4 -5.03 -5.56 27.13
C LEU A 4 -3.99 -4.77 26.32
N GLU A 5 -2.77 -4.69 26.81
CA GLU A 5 -1.63 -4.10 26.09
C GLU A 5 -0.89 -5.14 25.21
N ASP A 6 -1.07 -6.41 25.55
CA ASP A 6 -0.58 -7.59 24.83
C ASP A 6 -1.50 -8.80 25.11
N TYR A 7 -1.13 -9.97 24.62
CA TYR A 7 -1.88 -11.21 24.84
C TYR A 7 -0.97 -12.31 25.41
N SER A 8 -0.13 -11.96 26.38
CA SER A 8 0.73 -12.90 27.11
C SER A 8 0.03 -13.63 28.26
N GLY A 9 -1.21 -13.21 28.61
CA GLY A 9 -2.01 -13.82 29.66
C GLY A 9 -2.71 -15.10 29.23
N GLU A 10 -3.71 -15.51 30.02
CA GLU A 10 -4.49 -16.72 29.77
C GLU A 10 -5.32 -16.60 28.48
N PHE A 11 -5.55 -17.76 27.82
CA PHE A 11 -6.38 -17.83 26.65
C PHE A 11 -7.86 -17.44 26.96
N ASN A 12 -8.37 -16.45 26.24
CA ASN A 12 -9.76 -16.04 26.34
C ASN A 12 -10.54 -16.49 25.08
N PRO A 13 -11.44 -17.48 25.19
CA PRO A 13 -12.22 -17.96 24.05
C PRO A 13 -13.23 -16.93 23.53
N ASN A 14 -13.50 -15.85 24.27
CA ASN A 14 -14.44 -14.80 23.93
C ASN A 14 -13.75 -13.46 23.62
N LEU A 15 -12.45 -13.48 23.30
CA LEU A 15 -11.64 -12.31 22.99
C LEU A 15 -12.28 -11.46 21.87
N LYS A 16 -12.33 -10.15 22.09
CA LYS A 16 -12.86 -9.18 21.13
C LYS A 16 -11.80 -8.08 20.87
N PRO A 17 -11.82 -7.44 19.69
CA PRO A 17 -10.98 -6.29 19.46
C PRO A 17 -11.12 -5.17 20.48
N SER A 18 -12.32 -5.01 21.03
CA SER A 18 -12.62 -4.04 22.09
C SER A 18 -11.94 -4.33 23.43
N ASP A 19 -11.35 -5.49 23.62
CA ASP A 19 -10.64 -5.85 24.86
C ASP A 19 -9.21 -5.28 24.89
N PHE A 20 -8.67 -4.95 23.73
CA PHE A 20 -7.33 -4.38 23.57
C PHE A 20 -7.32 -2.85 23.75
N SER A 21 -6.17 -2.33 24.15
CA SER A 21 -5.88 -0.89 24.12
C SER A 21 -5.72 -0.37 22.69
N TYR A 22 -5.76 0.93 22.49
CA TYR A 22 -5.49 1.54 21.18
C TYR A 22 -4.09 1.21 20.67
N ASP A 23 -3.09 1.22 21.53
CA ASP A 23 -1.71 0.91 21.17
C ASP A 23 -1.56 -0.55 20.73
N ALA A 24 -2.25 -1.48 21.41
CA ALA A 24 -2.27 -2.88 21.02
C ALA A 24 -2.99 -3.10 19.67
N LEU A 25 -4.10 -2.39 19.42
CA LEU A 25 -4.79 -2.42 18.13
C LEU A 25 -3.95 -1.79 17.00
N GLU A 26 -3.21 -0.72 17.28
CA GLU A 26 -2.27 -0.14 16.31
C GLU A 26 -1.16 -1.13 15.92
N LYS A 27 -0.59 -1.84 16.91
CA LYS A 27 0.37 -2.92 16.66
C LYS A 27 -0.24 -4.02 15.78
N LEU A 28 -1.49 -4.41 16.07
CA LEU A 28 -2.20 -5.44 15.31
C LEU A 28 -2.43 -5.01 13.85
N ILE A 29 -2.87 -3.78 13.61
CA ILE A 29 -3.08 -3.22 12.27
C ILE A 29 -1.76 -3.20 11.48
N LYS A 30 -0.68 -2.73 12.10
CA LYS A 30 0.66 -2.74 11.47
C LYS A 30 1.11 -4.16 11.14
N THR A 31 0.85 -5.12 12.04
CA THR A 31 1.15 -6.54 11.81
C THR A 31 0.34 -7.09 10.63
N TYR A 32 -0.96 -6.79 10.55
CA TYR A 32 -1.78 -7.20 9.41
C TYR A 32 -1.29 -6.60 8.08
N GLY A 33 -0.86 -5.34 8.09
CA GLY A 33 -0.23 -4.72 6.91
C GLY A 33 1.08 -5.42 6.50
N GLN A 34 1.88 -5.91 7.46
CA GLN A 34 3.08 -6.71 7.17
C GLN A 34 2.71 -8.08 6.57
N LEU A 35 1.74 -8.77 7.17
CA LEU A 35 1.28 -10.08 6.68
C LEU A 35 0.66 -9.98 5.29
N TYR A 36 -0.10 -8.92 5.02
CA TYR A 36 -0.68 -8.64 3.71
C TYR A 36 0.40 -8.54 2.62
N LYS A 37 1.44 -7.74 2.86
CA LYS A 37 2.57 -7.61 1.92
C LYS A 37 3.43 -8.88 1.84
N ALA A 38 3.59 -9.60 2.94
CA ALA A 38 4.31 -10.86 2.94
C ALA A 38 3.59 -11.93 2.11
N LEU A 39 2.26 -12.00 2.20
CA LEU A 39 1.47 -12.91 1.38
C LEU A 39 1.65 -12.63 -0.11
N ASP A 40 1.55 -11.37 -0.51
CA ASP A 40 1.77 -10.90 -1.87
C ASP A 40 3.17 -11.28 -2.38
N GLY A 41 4.21 -10.94 -1.61
CA GLY A 41 5.59 -11.28 -1.96
C GLY A 41 5.84 -12.79 -2.03
N PHE A 42 5.27 -13.60 -1.15
CA PHE A 42 5.42 -15.06 -1.21
C PHE A 42 4.71 -15.67 -2.42
N TRP A 43 3.55 -15.15 -2.79
CA TRP A 43 2.88 -15.53 -4.03
C TRP A 43 3.74 -15.22 -5.24
N TYR A 44 4.24 -13.99 -5.34
CA TYR A 44 5.12 -13.57 -6.43
C TYR A 44 6.35 -14.47 -6.55
N LEU A 45 7.10 -14.66 -5.46
CA LEU A 45 8.30 -15.48 -5.43
C LEU A 45 8.01 -16.94 -5.81
N THR A 46 6.88 -17.50 -5.31
CA THR A 46 6.50 -18.87 -5.65
C THR A 46 6.19 -19.03 -7.14
N LEU A 47 5.51 -18.06 -7.74
CA LEU A 47 5.26 -18.07 -9.20
C LEU A 47 6.55 -17.88 -9.98
N MET A 48 7.41 -16.97 -9.56
CA MET A 48 8.70 -16.71 -10.18
C MET A 48 9.58 -17.96 -10.19
N ASP A 49 9.64 -18.69 -9.07
CA ASP A 49 10.44 -19.93 -8.97
C ASP A 49 9.89 -21.06 -9.86
N ARG A 50 8.58 -21.08 -10.14
CA ARG A 50 7.92 -22.12 -10.94
C ARG A 50 7.86 -21.80 -12.42
N SER A 51 7.70 -20.54 -12.79
CA SER A 51 7.32 -20.13 -14.14
C SER A 51 8.15 -18.96 -14.68
N GLY A 52 9.09 -18.45 -13.90
CA GLY A 52 9.91 -17.29 -14.27
C GLY A 52 9.31 -15.95 -13.90
N ASN A 53 10.15 -14.90 -13.96
CA ASN A 53 9.77 -13.55 -13.50
C ASN A 53 8.67 -12.91 -14.36
N ASP A 54 8.68 -13.12 -15.67
CA ASP A 54 7.71 -12.49 -16.58
C ASP A 54 6.29 -12.99 -16.31
N GLU A 55 6.12 -14.29 -16.05
CA GLU A 55 4.83 -14.86 -15.68
C GLU A 55 4.39 -14.38 -14.29
N ALA A 56 5.31 -14.35 -13.34
CA ALA A 56 5.02 -13.83 -11.99
C ALA A 56 4.54 -12.37 -12.04
N LEU A 57 5.22 -11.51 -12.80
CA LEU A 57 4.85 -10.11 -12.98
C LEU A 57 3.47 -9.97 -13.66
N THR A 58 3.19 -10.79 -14.67
CA THR A 58 1.89 -10.80 -15.36
C THR A 58 0.76 -11.18 -14.40
N CYS A 59 0.97 -12.22 -13.59
CA CYS A 59 0.00 -12.65 -12.58
C CYS A 59 -0.20 -11.61 -11.49
N ASP A 60 0.87 -10.99 -11.02
CA ASP A 60 0.84 -9.95 -10.00
C ASP A 60 -0.02 -8.76 -10.46
N ILE A 61 0.25 -8.24 -11.66
CA ILE A 61 -0.57 -7.18 -12.28
C ILE A 61 -2.05 -7.57 -12.30
N ALA A 62 -2.35 -8.80 -12.77
CA ALA A 62 -3.74 -9.25 -12.91
C ALA A 62 -4.47 -9.39 -11.55
N VAL A 63 -3.75 -9.76 -10.49
CA VAL A 63 -4.29 -9.83 -9.12
C VAL A 63 -4.56 -8.43 -8.60
N TRP A 64 -3.59 -7.54 -8.69
CA TRP A 64 -3.71 -6.17 -8.20
C TRP A 64 -4.77 -5.36 -8.95
N GLU A 65 -4.95 -5.55 -10.26
CA GLU A 65 -6.05 -4.93 -11.01
C GLU A 65 -7.42 -5.24 -10.44
N LYS A 66 -7.64 -6.48 -10.04
CA LYS A 66 -8.90 -6.91 -9.40
C LYS A 66 -9.01 -6.36 -7.98
N LEU A 67 -7.89 -6.41 -7.25
CA LEU A 67 -7.84 -6.01 -5.84
C LEU A 67 -8.03 -4.52 -5.65
N CYS A 68 -7.43 -3.66 -6.51
CA CYS A 68 -7.56 -2.20 -6.43
C CYS A 68 -9.01 -1.75 -6.28
N ARG A 69 -9.90 -2.21 -7.16
CA ARG A 69 -11.31 -1.85 -7.12
C ARG A 69 -11.99 -2.40 -5.86
N TYR A 70 -11.79 -3.67 -5.56
CA TYR A 70 -12.38 -4.31 -4.39
C TYR A 70 -11.95 -3.63 -3.10
N GLU A 71 -10.67 -3.32 -2.95
CA GLU A 71 -10.10 -2.62 -1.79
C GLU A 71 -10.75 -1.25 -1.60
N MET A 72 -10.80 -0.43 -2.66
CA MET A 72 -11.40 0.90 -2.59
C MET A 72 -12.89 0.85 -2.26
N GLU A 73 -13.64 -0.08 -2.83
CA GLU A 73 -15.07 -0.29 -2.50
C GLU A 73 -15.25 -0.64 -1.01
N LYS A 74 -14.39 -1.48 -0.45
CA LYS A 74 -14.47 -1.87 0.97
C LYS A 74 -14.09 -0.74 1.91
N ILE A 75 -13.00 -0.05 1.64
CA ILE A 75 -12.50 1.04 2.49
C ILE A 75 -13.46 2.22 2.46
N THR A 76 -13.86 2.68 1.27
CA THR A 76 -14.75 3.84 1.15
C THR A 76 -16.10 3.59 1.81
N LYS A 77 -16.64 2.38 1.68
CA LYS A 77 -17.88 1.98 2.36
C LYS A 77 -17.72 1.93 3.88
N ALA A 78 -16.64 1.30 4.38
CA ALA A 78 -16.41 1.11 5.81
C ALA A 78 -16.20 2.43 6.56
N PHE A 79 -15.56 3.40 5.91
CA PHE A 79 -15.21 4.70 6.50
C PHE A 79 -16.00 5.88 5.94
N ASN A 80 -17.08 5.62 5.19
CA ASN A 80 -17.98 6.63 4.63
C ASN A 80 -17.25 7.73 3.83
N ILE A 81 -16.28 7.33 2.99
CA ILE A 81 -15.58 8.24 2.09
C ILE A 81 -16.43 8.39 0.82
N GLN A 82 -17.07 9.55 0.63
CA GLN A 82 -18.05 9.77 -0.45
C GLN A 82 -17.53 10.65 -1.59
N GLY A 83 -16.42 11.37 -1.41
CA GLY A 83 -15.87 12.26 -2.44
C GLY A 83 -15.29 11.48 -3.63
N LYS A 84 -15.24 12.18 -4.78
CA LYS A 84 -14.64 11.71 -6.03
C LYS A 84 -13.48 12.61 -6.46
N ASP A 85 -12.72 13.07 -5.50
CA ASP A 85 -11.60 13.98 -5.66
C ASP A 85 -10.29 13.34 -5.19
N VAL A 86 -9.18 14.03 -5.43
CA VAL A 86 -7.85 13.57 -5.02
C VAL A 86 -7.74 13.40 -3.50
N LYS A 87 -8.36 14.29 -2.71
CA LYS A 87 -8.34 14.17 -1.25
C LYS A 87 -9.05 12.92 -0.75
N SER A 88 -10.18 12.55 -1.35
CA SER A 88 -10.91 11.33 -1.01
C SER A 88 -10.11 10.07 -1.35
N MET A 89 -9.39 10.07 -2.46
CA MET A 89 -8.43 9.03 -2.81
C MET A 89 -7.32 8.93 -1.77
N MET A 90 -6.70 10.05 -1.36
CA MET A 90 -5.65 10.04 -0.34
C MET A 90 -6.15 9.53 1.02
N LYS A 91 -7.39 9.85 1.42
CA LYS A 91 -8.01 9.27 2.62
C LYS A 91 -8.09 7.75 2.54
N ALA A 92 -8.50 7.20 1.40
CA ALA A 92 -8.56 5.75 1.22
C ALA A 92 -7.15 5.12 1.22
N PHE A 93 -6.17 5.77 0.61
CA PHE A 93 -4.77 5.32 0.65
C PHE A 93 -4.23 5.21 2.07
N GLN A 94 -4.53 6.17 2.94
CA GLN A 94 -4.13 6.13 4.35
C GLN A 94 -4.71 4.93 5.12
N LEU A 95 -5.83 4.38 4.64
CA LEU A 95 -6.54 3.26 5.28
C LEU A 95 -6.24 1.91 4.63
N SER A 96 -5.53 1.89 3.52
CA SER A 96 -5.16 0.67 2.81
C SER A 96 -4.19 -0.18 3.62
N PRO A 97 -4.32 -1.52 3.63
CA PRO A 97 -3.45 -2.40 4.42
C PRO A 97 -1.97 -2.24 4.10
N TRP A 98 -1.65 -1.99 2.83
CA TRP A 98 -0.27 -1.79 2.39
C TRP A 98 0.35 -0.50 2.92
N SER A 99 -0.45 0.50 3.27
CA SER A 99 0.05 1.81 3.69
C SER A 99 0.66 1.79 5.10
N TRP A 100 0.14 1.00 6.03
CA TRP A 100 0.50 1.02 7.46
C TRP A 100 1.98 0.77 7.78
N ASN A 101 2.75 0.27 6.83
CA ASN A 101 4.19 0.04 6.96
C ASN A 101 5.04 0.92 6.04
N LEU A 102 4.42 1.84 5.32
CA LEU A 102 5.11 2.89 4.60
C LEU A 102 5.37 4.09 5.53
N LYS A 103 6.35 4.91 5.17
CA LYS A 103 6.42 6.30 5.65
C LYS A 103 6.29 7.20 4.43
N TRP A 104 5.46 8.21 4.52
CA TRP A 104 5.19 9.13 3.42
C TRP A 104 4.98 10.56 3.91
N GLU A 105 5.06 11.46 2.97
CA GLU A 105 4.73 12.87 3.12
C GLU A 105 3.80 13.29 1.99
N TYR A 106 2.94 14.25 2.29
CA TYR A 106 2.09 14.89 1.29
C TYR A 106 2.49 16.34 1.12
N GLU A 107 2.59 16.77 -0.15
CA GLU A 107 2.64 18.17 -0.52
C GLU A 107 1.28 18.51 -1.15
N ILE A 108 0.46 19.27 -0.40
CA ILE A 108 -0.90 19.62 -0.80
C ILE A 108 -0.84 20.96 -1.53
N LEU A 109 -0.98 20.94 -2.86
CA LEU A 109 -0.88 22.12 -3.72
C LEU A 109 -2.25 22.75 -3.99
N GLY A 110 -3.33 22.09 -3.59
CA GLY A 110 -4.72 22.55 -3.74
C GLY A 110 -5.71 21.47 -3.35
N ASP A 111 -7.00 21.74 -3.55
CA ASP A 111 -8.06 20.80 -3.19
C ASP A 111 -8.02 19.52 -4.01
N ASN A 112 -7.59 19.62 -5.26
CA ASN A 112 -7.48 18.50 -6.20
C ASN A 112 -6.08 18.30 -6.75
N HIS A 113 -5.05 18.72 -6.02
CA HIS A 113 -3.67 18.56 -6.43
C HIS A 113 -2.79 18.18 -5.25
N VAL A 114 -2.28 16.95 -5.25
CA VAL A 114 -1.44 16.39 -4.19
C VAL A 114 -0.22 15.72 -4.80
N ILE A 115 0.94 15.97 -4.20
CA ILE A 115 2.14 15.18 -4.44
C ILE A 115 2.34 14.26 -3.23
N TRP A 116 2.42 12.95 -3.48
CA TRP A 116 2.69 11.92 -2.50
C TRP A 116 4.12 11.44 -2.63
N LYS A 117 4.88 11.53 -1.55
CA LYS A 117 6.27 11.10 -1.45
C LYS A 117 6.38 9.92 -0.50
N VAL A 118 6.91 8.81 -0.95
CA VAL A 118 7.20 7.66 -0.09
C VAL A 118 8.65 7.72 0.35
N ILE A 119 8.86 7.97 1.64
CA ILE A 119 10.20 8.11 2.25
C ILE A 119 10.72 6.81 2.84
N HIS A 120 9.86 5.81 3.02
CA HIS A 120 10.26 4.45 3.39
C HIS A 120 9.28 3.44 2.79
N CYS A 121 9.79 2.48 2.03
CA CYS A 121 9.05 1.39 1.42
C CYS A 121 9.72 0.05 1.75
N PRO A 122 9.11 -0.80 2.60
CA PRO A 122 9.69 -2.11 2.94
C PRO A 122 9.83 -3.03 1.74
N THR A 123 8.92 -2.95 0.76
CA THR A 123 8.95 -3.75 -0.47
C THR A 123 10.18 -3.39 -1.30
N VAL A 124 10.39 -2.11 -1.62
CA VAL A 124 11.56 -1.68 -2.38
C VAL A 124 12.84 -2.03 -1.64
N LYS A 125 12.89 -1.82 -0.32
CA LYS A 125 14.06 -2.20 0.49
C LYS A 125 14.37 -3.70 0.44
N ALA A 126 13.36 -4.56 0.34
CA ALA A 126 13.55 -5.99 0.18
C ALA A 126 14.11 -6.33 -1.21
N LEU A 127 13.56 -5.70 -2.27
CA LEU A 127 14.01 -5.88 -3.65
C LEU A 127 15.45 -5.37 -3.87
N GLU A 128 15.79 -4.20 -3.30
CA GLU A 128 17.17 -3.67 -3.32
C GLU A 128 18.16 -4.65 -2.66
N ARG A 129 17.79 -5.28 -1.53
CA ARG A 129 18.61 -6.30 -0.87
C ARG A 129 18.77 -7.58 -1.69
N GLU A 130 17.78 -7.92 -2.48
CA GLU A 130 17.86 -9.04 -3.42
C GLU A 130 18.91 -8.78 -4.52
N GLY A 131 19.10 -7.52 -4.91
CA GLY A 131 20.14 -7.08 -5.85
C GLY A 131 19.93 -7.54 -7.28
N ARG A 132 18.69 -7.81 -7.69
CA ARG A 132 18.31 -8.28 -9.03
C ARG A 132 17.69 -7.19 -9.92
N GLY A 133 17.52 -5.97 -9.39
CA GLY A 133 16.92 -4.84 -10.11
C GLY A 133 15.40 -4.94 -10.30
N ARG A 134 14.73 -5.89 -9.61
CA ARG A 134 13.27 -6.08 -9.74
C ARG A 134 12.44 -4.92 -9.20
N GLU A 135 13.02 -4.08 -8.33
CA GLU A 135 12.38 -2.85 -7.89
C GLU A 135 12.02 -1.94 -9.06
N ASN A 136 12.82 -1.95 -10.13
CA ASN A 136 12.52 -1.20 -11.34
C ASN A 136 11.29 -1.76 -12.06
N ASP A 137 11.19 -3.09 -12.22
CA ASP A 137 10.05 -3.73 -12.89
C ASP A 137 8.76 -3.53 -12.10
N ILE A 138 8.78 -3.77 -10.80
CA ILE A 138 7.62 -3.62 -9.93
C ILE A 138 7.16 -2.16 -9.89
N CYS A 139 8.05 -1.21 -9.61
CA CYS A 139 7.65 0.19 -9.43
C CYS A 139 7.25 0.87 -10.75
N ASN A 140 7.85 0.51 -11.89
CA ASN A 140 7.52 1.14 -13.18
C ASN A 140 6.39 0.42 -13.93
N ASN A 141 6.19 -0.86 -13.74
CA ASN A 141 5.14 -1.60 -14.45
C ASN A 141 3.88 -1.79 -13.59
N VAL A 142 4.05 -2.23 -12.33
CA VAL A 142 2.91 -2.51 -11.45
C VAL A 142 2.38 -1.20 -10.85
N GLU A 143 3.19 -0.46 -10.12
CA GLU A 143 2.74 0.72 -9.36
C GLU A 143 2.19 1.85 -10.24
N VAL A 144 2.78 2.08 -11.43
CA VAL A 144 2.24 3.07 -12.38
C VAL A 144 0.83 2.72 -12.81
N ARG A 145 0.59 1.45 -13.07
CA ARG A 145 -0.72 0.94 -13.49
C ARG A 145 -1.72 1.00 -12.34
N LEU A 146 -1.32 0.57 -11.15
CA LEU A 146 -2.17 0.55 -9.96
C LEU A 146 -2.60 1.96 -9.54
N ASN A 147 -1.69 2.91 -9.49
CA ASN A 147 -2.03 4.29 -9.13
C ASN A 147 -3.05 4.90 -10.09
N ARG A 148 -3.00 4.58 -11.38
CA ARG A 148 -4.02 4.99 -12.36
C ARG A 148 -5.36 4.30 -12.13
N LEU A 149 -5.37 3.02 -11.78
CA LEU A 149 -6.60 2.29 -11.46
C LEU A 149 -7.26 2.81 -10.18
N TYR A 150 -6.48 3.06 -9.14
CA TYR A 150 -6.96 3.70 -7.92
C TYR A 150 -7.55 5.08 -8.21
N ALA A 151 -6.86 5.91 -8.98
CA ALA A 151 -7.35 7.21 -9.37
C ALA A 151 -8.68 7.13 -10.14
N SER A 152 -8.77 6.24 -11.12
CA SER A 152 -9.97 6.05 -11.95
C SER A 152 -11.18 5.55 -11.17
N PHE A 153 -10.99 4.87 -10.05
CA PHE A 153 -12.08 4.47 -9.15
C PHE A 153 -12.78 5.70 -8.54
N PHE A 154 -12.03 6.72 -8.18
CA PHE A 154 -12.59 7.97 -7.64
C PHE A 154 -13.10 8.88 -8.76
N ASN A 155 -12.23 9.15 -9.72
CA ASN A 155 -12.60 9.97 -10.89
C ASN A 155 -11.65 9.63 -12.07
N PRO A 156 -12.18 9.25 -13.25
CA PRO A 156 -11.36 8.94 -14.42
C PRO A 156 -10.53 10.13 -14.94
N ASP A 157 -10.90 11.36 -14.56
CA ASP A 157 -10.20 12.58 -14.97
C ASP A 157 -8.98 12.90 -14.07
N ILE A 158 -8.78 12.18 -12.97
CA ILE A 158 -7.58 12.33 -12.14
C ILE A 158 -6.35 11.90 -12.95
N GLN A 159 -5.49 12.87 -13.23
CA GLN A 159 -4.19 12.64 -13.85
C GLN A 159 -3.20 12.09 -12.81
N VAL A 160 -2.46 11.05 -13.18
CA VAL A 160 -1.45 10.42 -12.35
C VAL A 160 -0.10 10.51 -13.06
N ASN A 161 0.81 11.28 -12.49
CA ASN A 161 2.16 11.43 -12.98
C ASN A 161 3.15 10.78 -12.02
N CYS A 162 3.92 9.82 -12.55
CA CYS A 162 5.07 9.26 -11.85
C CYS A 162 6.23 10.26 -11.96
N LEU A 163 6.59 10.91 -10.85
CA LEU A 163 7.68 11.88 -10.82
C LEU A 163 9.02 11.22 -10.49
N LYS A 164 8.99 10.12 -9.73
CA LYS A 164 10.16 9.31 -9.41
C LYS A 164 9.76 7.91 -8.98
N THR A 165 10.56 6.94 -9.40
CA THR A 165 10.56 5.54 -8.93
C THR A 165 11.99 5.08 -8.70
N PRO A 166 12.24 3.91 -8.08
CA PRO A 166 13.58 3.31 -8.04
C PRO A 166 14.19 3.13 -9.44
N PRO A 167 15.53 3.05 -9.55
CA PRO A 167 16.48 2.98 -8.43
C PRO A 167 16.67 4.32 -7.72
N ARG A 168 17.03 4.26 -6.42
CA ARG A 168 17.36 5.45 -5.63
C ARG A 168 18.81 5.90 -5.93
N ASP A 169 19.06 7.20 -5.87
CA ASP A 169 20.39 7.75 -6.10
C ASP A 169 21.33 7.51 -4.90
N ASN A 170 20.78 7.47 -3.69
CA ASN A 170 21.47 7.21 -2.44
C ASN A 170 20.49 6.78 -1.34
N ASP A 171 20.99 6.42 -0.16
CA ASP A 171 20.18 5.92 0.96
C ASP A 171 19.26 6.97 1.60
N ASP A 172 19.57 8.25 1.46
CA ASP A 172 18.77 9.38 1.99
C ASP A 172 17.67 9.82 1.03
N ASP A 173 17.66 9.28 -0.20
CA ASP A 173 16.65 9.61 -1.20
C ASP A 173 15.30 8.92 -0.90
N TYR A 174 14.20 9.57 -1.29
CA TYR A 174 12.88 8.95 -1.17
C TYR A 174 12.68 7.84 -2.21
N TYR A 175 11.81 6.88 -1.87
CA TYR A 175 11.61 5.67 -2.66
C TYR A 175 10.82 5.94 -3.94
N CYS A 176 9.73 6.71 -3.86
CA CYS A 176 8.98 7.15 -5.04
C CYS A 176 8.24 8.47 -4.78
N ARG A 177 7.83 9.12 -5.88
CA ARG A 177 7.10 10.38 -5.86
C ARG A 177 6.04 10.39 -6.96
N TRP A 178 4.82 10.70 -6.57
CA TRP A 178 3.65 10.66 -7.44
C TRP A 178 2.88 11.97 -7.34
N GLU A 179 2.42 12.47 -8.47
CA GLU A 179 1.51 13.60 -8.53
C GLU A 179 0.12 13.11 -8.95
N PHE A 180 -0.88 13.57 -8.22
CA PHE A 180 -2.29 13.35 -8.51
C PHE A 180 -2.98 14.70 -8.65
N LYS A 181 -3.62 14.90 -9.79
CA LYS A 181 -4.25 16.17 -10.12
C LYS A 181 -5.55 15.97 -10.89
N LEU A 182 -6.61 16.71 -10.48
CA LEU A 182 -7.90 16.77 -11.16
C LEU A 182 -8.15 18.18 -11.69
#